data_3fdcda8561b2d142235cb4107433ce2d
#
_entry.id   3fdcda8561b2d142235cb4107433ce2d
#
_cell.length_a   1.000
_cell.length_b   1.000
_cell.length_c   1.000
_cell.angle_alpha   90.00
_cell.angle_beta   90.00
_cell.angle_gamma   90.00
#
_symmetry.space_group_name_H-M   'P 1'
#
loop_
_entity.id
_entity.type
_entity.pdbx_description
1 polymer ?
#
loop_
_entity_poly.entity_id
_entity_poly.type
_entity_poly.pdbx_seq_one_letter_code
_entity_poly.pdbx_strand_id
1 'polypeptide(L)'
;MAEDDRLFGRYLEGERPDDFKTLSGLELEAHYGPDGRAAEAEPGQFPFTRGIHPEMYRSRFWTRRQQSGYGTAEQSNERLHYLLGQGQTGLNINPDAASHLGLDDHELGEGDLGRQGTSLVTLDDMRQLLAGIPIEKVSTTFNFRPPASAVIVAMFLLIARERGVPWSELRGTCTNCALSQVVGPTMQSNTHFFPVDFALRVGTDVMEFCAREMP
;
A
#
# COMPACT_ATOMS: atom_id res chain seq x y z
N MET A 1 17.91 -9.36 -21.16
CA MET A 1 17.60 -8.66 -19.90
C MET A 1 18.46 -7.42 -19.92
N ALA A 2 17.79 -6.28 -20.02
CA ALA A 2 18.45 -5.00 -20.24
C ALA A 2 19.19 -4.52 -18.99
N GLU A 3 20.15 -3.63 -19.18
CA GLU A 3 20.94 -2.97 -18.14
C GLU A 3 20.07 -2.26 -17.09
N ASP A 4 18.85 -1.88 -17.45
CA ASP A 4 17.83 -1.33 -16.57
C ASP A 4 17.33 -2.28 -15.46
N ASP A 5 17.28 -3.59 -15.70
CA ASP A 5 16.90 -4.58 -14.69
C ASP A 5 17.94 -4.70 -13.56
N ARG A 6 19.21 -4.39 -13.86
CA ARG A 6 20.29 -4.40 -12.86
C ARG A 6 20.22 -3.19 -11.93
N LEU A 7 19.86 -2.03 -12.44
CA LEU A 7 19.70 -0.82 -11.65
C LEU A 7 18.55 -0.99 -10.64
N PHE A 8 17.44 -1.56 -11.07
CA PHE A 8 16.29 -1.80 -10.19
C PHE A 8 16.55 -2.87 -9.12
N GLY A 9 17.25 -3.95 -9.48
CA GLY A 9 17.69 -4.99 -8.53
C GLY A 9 18.59 -4.41 -7.43
N ARG A 10 19.56 -3.59 -7.81
CA ARG A 10 20.48 -2.93 -6.87
C ARG A 10 19.75 -1.99 -5.89
N TYR A 11 18.72 -1.28 -6.34
CA TYR A 11 17.89 -0.45 -5.46
C TYR A 11 17.04 -1.25 -4.47
N LEU A 12 16.54 -2.42 -4.87
CA LEU A 12 15.83 -3.32 -3.97
C LEU A 12 16.76 -3.90 -2.88
N GLU A 13 18.04 -4.04 -3.19
CA GLU A 13 19.09 -4.48 -2.27
C GLU A 13 19.68 -3.33 -1.43
N GLY A 14 19.18 -2.10 -1.60
CA GLY A 14 19.63 -0.93 -0.87
C GLY A 14 20.92 -0.30 -1.38
N GLU A 15 21.43 -0.74 -2.54
CA GLU A 15 22.56 -0.14 -3.20
C GLU A 15 22.20 1.16 -3.90
N ARG A 16 22.95 2.21 -3.62
CA ARG A 16 22.81 3.51 -4.30
C ARG A 16 23.59 3.50 -5.61
N PRO A 17 23.08 4.15 -6.69
CA PRO A 17 23.97 4.60 -7.74
C PRO A 17 24.91 5.68 -7.19
N ASP A 18 26.20 5.49 -7.30
CA ASP A 18 27.20 6.46 -6.88
C ASP A 18 27.25 7.71 -7.80
N ASP A 19 26.47 7.71 -8.87
CA ASP A 19 26.56 8.69 -9.94
C ASP A 19 25.23 9.38 -10.22
N PHE A 20 24.99 10.53 -9.54
CA PHE A 20 23.83 11.36 -9.78
C PHE A 20 24.12 12.39 -10.88
N LYS A 21 24.01 11.97 -12.14
CA LYS A 21 24.18 12.82 -13.31
C LYS A 21 22.96 12.85 -14.20
N THR A 22 22.81 13.94 -14.92
CA THR A 22 21.86 14.01 -16.03
C THR A 22 22.32 13.09 -17.16
N LEU A 23 21.44 12.78 -18.13
CA LEU A 23 21.81 12.05 -19.33
C LEU A 23 22.91 12.75 -20.16
N SER A 24 23.08 14.06 -19.98
CA SER A 24 24.15 14.87 -20.58
C SER A 24 25.42 14.89 -19.76
N GLY A 25 25.51 14.18 -18.65
CA GLY A 25 26.70 14.06 -17.81
C GLY A 25 26.91 15.17 -16.78
N LEU A 26 25.93 16.07 -16.59
CA LEU A 26 26.01 17.11 -15.54
C LEU A 26 25.78 16.49 -14.18
N GLU A 27 26.66 16.77 -13.22
CA GLU A 27 26.50 16.37 -11.83
C GLU A 27 25.31 17.13 -11.20
N LEU A 28 24.55 16.41 -10.39
CA LEU A 28 23.40 16.97 -9.68
C LEU A 28 23.72 17.11 -8.20
N GLU A 29 23.44 18.28 -7.63
CA GLU A 29 23.51 18.50 -6.18
C GLU A 29 22.42 17.71 -5.45
N ALA A 30 22.65 17.43 -4.16
CA ALA A 30 21.67 16.72 -3.33
C ALA A 30 20.35 17.49 -3.25
N HIS A 31 20.40 18.81 -3.19
CA HIS A 31 19.26 19.70 -3.26
C HIS A 31 19.72 21.08 -3.74
N TYR A 32 18.78 21.83 -4.32
CA TYR A 32 19.00 23.19 -4.78
C TYR A 32 18.21 24.15 -3.91
N GLY A 33 18.84 25.23 -3.49
CA GLY A 33 18.23 26.31 -2.74
C GLY A 33 18.28 27.65 -3.49
N PRO A 34 17.58 28.69 -3.01
CA PRO A 34 17.71 30.02 -3.57
C PRO A 34 19.06 30.64 -3.23
N ASP A 35 19.80 31.08 -4.25
CA ASP A 35 21.07 31.75 -4.08
C ASP A 35 20.96 32.99 -3.19
N GLY A 36 21.77 33.08 -2.14
CA GLY A 36 21.89 34.27 -1.28
C GLY A 36 20.71 34.54 -0.34
N ARG A 37 19.72 33.64 -0.21
CA ARG A 37 18.68 33.74 0.81
C ARG A 37 18.98 32.84 1.99
N ALA A 38 18.56 33.27 3.20
CA ALA A 38 18.57 32.40 4.37
C ALA A 38 17.85 31.10 4.03
N ALA A 39 18.54 29.99 4.15
CA ALA A 39 17.97 28.69 3.82
C ALA A 39 16.77 28.43 4.75
N GLU A 40 15.63 28.13 4.15
CA GLU A 40 14.59 27.40 4.86
C GLU A 40 15.19 26.10 5.40
N ALA A 41 14.50 25.45 6.33
CA ALA A 41 14.97 24.18 6.84
C ALA A 41 15.35 23.21 5.72
N GLU A 42 16.47 22.53 5.88
CA GLU A 42 16.94 21.54 4.91
C GLU A 42 15.90 20.40 4.73
N PRO A 43 15.87 19.72 3.58
CA PRO A 43 15.03 18.53 3.41
C PRO A 43 15.25 17.54 4.56
N GLY A 44 14.18 16.92 5.05
CA GLY A 44 14.24 15.98 6.18
C GLY A 44 14.29 16.63 7.56
N GLN A 45 14.30 17.95 7.66
CA GLN A 45 14.25 18.68 8.92
C GLN A 45 12.88 19.33 9.15
N PHE A 46 12.45 19.35 10.42
CA PHE A 46 11.23 20.08 10.79
C PHE A 46 11.38 21.58 10.42
N PRO A 47 10.37 22.21 9.85
CA PRO A 47 8.96 21.79 9.65
C PRO A 47 8.67 21.01 8.34
N PHE A 48 9.65 20.36 7.76
CA PHE A 48 9.53 19.49 6.57
C PHE A 48 8.97 20.18 5.30
N THR A 49 9.16 21.47 5.18
CA THR A 49 8.66 22.27 4.05
C THR A 49 9.26 21.87 2.70
N ARG A 50 10.42 21.20 2.73
CA ARG A 50 11.15 20.72 1.56
C ARG A 50 11.18 19.21 1.42
N GLY A 51 10.31 18.50 2.13
CA GLY A 51 10.19 17.05 2.12
C GLY A 51 10.67 16.39 3.41
N ILE A 52 10.16 15.17 3.65
CA ILE A 52 10.37 14.42 4.89
C ILE A 52 11.70 13.64 4.94
N HIS A 53 12.39 13.51 3.81
CA HIS A 53 13.66 12.78 3.72
C HIS A 53 14.78 13.69 3.26
N PRO A 54 16.00 13.59 3.86
CA PRO A 54 17.13 14.46 3.51
C PRO A 54 17.50 14.45 2.04
N GLU A 55 17.45 13.31 1.41
CA GLU A 55 17.86 13.13 0.01
C GLU A 55 16.73 12.68 -0.91
N MET A 56 15.48 12.61 -0.37
CA MET A 56 14.29 12.21 -1.12
C MET A 56 14.52 10.97 -1.99
N TYR A 57 14.32 11.08 -3.31
CA TYR A 57 14.47 9.95 -4.24
C TYR A 57 15.91 9.56 -4.57
N ARG A 58 16.89 10.28 -4.07
CA ARG A 58 18.30 9.87 -4.14
C ARG A 58 18.61 8.73 -3.18
N SER A 59 17.99 8.76 -1.97
CA SER A 59 18.18 7.70 -0.96
C SER A 59 17.37 6.48 -1.29
N ARG A 60 16.14 6.71 -1.76
CA ARG A 60 15.19 5.64 -2.03
C ARG A 60 14.20 6.09 -3.09
N PHE A 61 13.97 5.25 -4.11
CA PHE A 61 12.91 5.48 -5.07
C PHE A 61 11.53 5.39 -4.44
N TRP A 62 10.55 5.99 -5.11
CA TRP A 62 9.16 5.82 -4.77
C TRP A 62 8.74 4.35 -4.87
N THR A 63 7.80 3.96 -4.06
CA THR A 63 7.22 2.62 -4.12
C THR A 63 6.41 2.46 -5.41
N ARG A 64 6.71 1.44 -6.19
CA ARG A 64 5.96 1.06 -7.39
C ARG A 64 4.91 0.04 -7.01
N ARG A 65 3.63 0.39 -7.19
CA ARG A 65 2.48 -0.44 -6.84
C ARG A 65 1.46 -0.41 -7.96
N GLN A 66 1.38 -1.47 -8.72
CA GLN A 66 0.27 -1.65 -9.64
C GLN A 66 -0.95 -2.16 -8.87
N GLN A 67 -2.11 -1.59 -9.14
CA GLN A 67 -3.37 -2.04 -8.59
C GLN A 67 -3.67 -3.44 -9.12
N SER A 68 -3.99 -4.37 -8.21
CA SER A 68 -4.19 -5.78 -8.51
C SER A 68 -5.26 -6.38 -7.62
N GLY A 69 -5.86 -7.43 -8.09
CA GLY A 69 -6.89 -8.20 -7.42
C GLY A 69 -7.94 -8.66 -8.42
N TYR A 70 -8.14 -9.96 -8.52
CA TYR A 70 -9.23 -10.58 -9.28
C TYR A 70 -9.38 -12.03 -8.83
N GLY A 71 -10.57 -12.57 -9.00
CA GLY A 71 -10.84 -13.97 -8.71
C GLY A 71 -10.61 -14.33 -7.24
N THR A 72 -10.05 -15.51 -7.03
CA THR A 72 -9.73 -16.02 -5.68
C THR A 72 -8.47 -15.39 -5.11
N ALA A 73 -8.27 -15.57 -3.81
CA ALA A 73 -7.04 -15.16 -3.13
C ALA A 73 -5.78 -15.83 -3.74
N GLU A 74 -5.88 -17.09 -4.16
CA GLU A 74 -4.79 -17.84 -4.81
C GLU A 74 -4.42 -17.22 -6.17
N GLN A 75 -5.42 -16.96 -7.03
CA GLN A 75 -5.19 -16.32 -8.33
C GLN A 75 -4.57 -14.94 -8.18
N SER A 76 -5.03 -14.17 -7.21
CA SER A 76 -4.44 -12.88 -6.88
C SER A 76 -3.02 -13.01 -6.34
N ASN A 77 -2.71 -14.02 -5.53
CA ASN A 77 -1.36 -14.30 -5.04
C ASN A 77 -0.38 -14.56 -6.21
N GLU A 78 -0.76 -15.42 -7.17
CA GLU A 78 0.06 -15.65 -8.36
C GLU A 78 0.37 -14.35 -9.10
N ARG A 79 -0.63 -13.48 -9.25
CA ARG A 79 -0.44 -12.17 -9.88
C ARG A 79 0.48 -11.27 -9.09
N LEU A 80 0.38 -11.25 -7.76
CA LEU A 80 1.25 -10.46 -6.89
C LEU A 80 2.71 -10.93 -6.98
N HIS A 81 2.95 -12.24 -6.99
CA HIS A 81 4.30 -12.80 -7.21
C HIS A 81 4.87 -12.41 -8.57
N TYR A 82 4.07 -12.51 -9.63
CA TYR A 82 4.48 -12.05 -10.95
C TYR A 82 4.90 -10.58 -10.94
N LEU A 83 4.10 -9.70 -10.34
CA LEU A 83 4.38 -8.27 -10.30
C LEU A 83 5.65 -7.94 -9.47
N LEU A 84 5.86 -8.63 -8.36
CA LEU A 84 7.10 -8.50 -7.59
C LEU A 84 8.30 -8.96 -8.43
N GLY A 85 8.17 -10.07 -9.15
CA GLY A 85 9.19 -10.54 -10.10
C GLY A 85 9.47 -9.57 -11.26
N GLN A 86 8.53 -8.68 -11.59
CA GLN A 86 8.70 -7.60 -12.57
C GLN A 86 9.22 -6.29 -11.96
N GLY A 87 9.75 -6.34 -10.73
CA GLY A 87 10.36 -5.18 -10.08
C GLY A 87 9.38 -4.23 -9.38
N GLN A 88 8.17 -4.67 -9.06
CA GLN A 88 7.32 -3.94 -8.13
C GLN A 88 7.92 -3.94 -6.73
N THR A 89 7.82 -2.80 -6.03
CA THR A 89 8.38 -2.63 -4.69
C THR A 89 7.31 -2.54 -3.60
N GLY A 90 6.05 -2.65 -3.99
CA GLY A 90 4.91 -2.69 -3.09
C GLY A 90 3.71 -3.33 -3.74
N LEU A 91 2.72 -3.66 -2.96
CA LEU A 91 1.47 -4.27 -3.38
C LEU A 91 0.32 -3.29 -3.22
N ASN A 92 -0.65 -3.38 -4.13
CA ASN A 92 -1.89 -2.61 -4.07
C ASN A 92 -3.06 -3.55 -4.37
N ILE A 93 -3.74 -3.96 -3.32
CA ILE A 93 -4.76 -5.01 -3.35
C ILE A 93 -6.15 -4.38 -3.39
N ASN A 94 -6.88 -4.69 -4.45
CA ASN A 94 -8.30 -4.36 -4.58
C ASN A 94 -9.16 -5.53 -4.13
N PRO A 95 -10.15 -5.28 -3.27
CA PRO A 95 -11.19 -6.25 -2.97
C PRO A 95 -12.22 -6.31 -4.10
N ASP A 96 -12.94 -7.40 -4.17
CA ASP A 96 -14.20 -7.46 -4.89
C ASP A 96 -15.33 -6.70 -4.16
N ALA A 97 -16.53 -6.69 -4.74
CA ALA A 97 -17.64 -5.94 -4.18
C ALA A 97 -18.08 -6.47 -2.80
N ALA A 98 -18.14 -7.80 -2.61
CA ALA A 98 -18.51 -8.42 -1.35
C ALA A 98 -17.54 -8.04 -0.23
N SER A 99 -16.26 -8.31 -0.44
CA SER A 99 -15.18 -8.01 0.52
C SER A 99 -15.10 -6.52 0.84
N HIS A 100 -15.35 -5.66 -0.18
CA HIS A 100 -15.31 -4.21 0.01
C HIS A 100 -16.46 -3.71 0.90
N LEU A 101 -17.61 -4.35 0.80
CA LEU A 101 -18.80 -4.02 1.57
C LEU A 101 -18.87 -4.74 2.92
N GLY A 102 -17.97 -5.70 3.16
CA GLY A 102 -18.00 -6.54 4.36
C GLY A 102 -19.15 -7.54 4.35
N LEU A 103 -19.52 -8.01 3.17
CA LEU A 103 -20.53 -9.04 2.95
C LEU A 103 -19.88 -10.39 2.78
N ASP A 104 -20.62 -11.43 3.12
CA ASP A 104 -20.23 -12.80 2.80
C ASP A 104 -20.51 -13.14 1.33
N ASP A 105 -19.78 -14.09 0.78
CA ASP A 105 -19.84 -14.47 -0.64
C ASP A 105 -21.27 -14.87 -1.09
N HIS A 106 -22.05 -15.46 -0.20
CA HIS A 106 -23.43 -15.88 -0.52
C HIS A 106 -24.45 -14.72 -0.56
N GLU A 107 -24.06 -13.53 -0.12
CA GLU A 107 -24.94 -12.34 -0.11
C GLU A 107 -24.91 -11.59 -1.43
N LEU A 108 -23.98 -11.91 -2.32
CA LEU A 108 -23.92 -11.38 -3.68
C LEU A 108 -24.26 -12.46 -4.71
N GLY A 109 -24.59 -12.04 -5.92
CA GLY A 109 -24.81 -12.96 -7.03
C GLY A 109 -23.51 -13.65 -7.47
N GLU A 110 -23.58 -14.92 -7.88
CA GLU A 110 -22.43 -15.73 -8.32
C GLU A 110 -21.55 -15.06 -9.39
N GLY A 111 -22.08 -14.10 -10.15
CA GLY A 111 -21.34 -13.39 -11.20
C GLY A 111 -20.50 -12.21 -10.73
N ASP A 112 -20.59 -11.82 -9.45
CA ASP A 112 -19.94 -10.61 -8.92
C ASP A 112 -18.70 -10.90 -8.07
N LEU A 113 -18.56 -12.15 -7.61
CA LEU A 113 -17.41 -12.57 -6.81
C LEU A 113 -16.13 -12.58 -7.62
N GLY A 114 -15.07 -11.98 -7.08
CA GLY A 114 -13.75 -11.95 -7.68
C GLY A 114 -13.64 -11.14 -8.98
N ARG A 115 -14.68 -10.46 -9.42
CA ARG A 115 -14.75 -9.83 -10.75
C ARG A 115 -14.07 -8.47 -10.83
N GLN A 116 -14.23 -7.66 -9.80
CA GLN A 116 -13.65 -6.30 -9.72
C GLN A 116 -12.46 -6.20 -8.79
N GLY A 117 -12.11 -7.29 -8.16
CA GLY A 117 -11.04 -7.42 -7.19
C GLY A 117 -10.92 -8.85 -6.71
N THR A 118 -10.13 -9.08 -5.69
CA THR A 118 -10.01 -10.40 -5.06
C THR A 118 -11.04 -10.57 -3.96
N SER A 119 -11.64 -11.76 -3.86
CA SER A 119 -12.49 -12.12 -2.73
C SER A 119 -11.62 -12.39 -1.50
N LEU A 120 -11.88 -11.68 -0.40
CA LEU A 120 -11.18 -11.77 0.88
C LEU A 120 -12.19 -11.74 2.03
N VAL A 121 -12.76 -12.88 2.34
CA VAL A 121 -13.80 -13.02 3.36
C VAL A 121 -13.25 -13.60 4.64
N THR A 122 -12.31 -14.53 4.54
CA THR A 122 -11.78 -15.28 5.66
C THR A 122 -10.29 -15.01 5.91
N LEU A 123 -9.82 -15.38 7.11
CA LEU A 123 -8.39 -15.36 7.41
C LEU A 123 -7.59 -16.32 6.53
N ASP A 124 -8.21 -17.39 6.06
CA ASP A 124 -7.57 -18.33 5.14
C ASP A 124 -7.35 -17.73 3.76
N ASP A 125 -8.29 -16.91 3.27
CA ASP A 125 -8.10 -16.14 2.03
C ASP A 125 -6.90 -15.18 2.17
N MET A 126 -6.77 -14.50 3.31
CA MET A 126 -5.63 -13.63 3.57
C MET A 126 -4.31 -14.42 3.64
N ARG A 127 -4.30 -15.62 4.22
CA ARG A 127 -3.11 -16.51 4.21
C ARG A 127 -2.73 -16.89 2.78
N GLN A 128 -3.69 -17.27 1.96
CA GLN A 128 -3.48 -17.65 0.57
C GLN A 128 -2.99 -16.45 -0.24
N LEU A 129 -3.64 -15.29 -0.11
CA LEU A 129 -3.26 -14.07 -0.82
C LEU A 129 -1.80 -13.66 -0.55
N LEU A 130 -1.36 -13.78 0.69
CA LEU A 130 -0.02 -13.37 1.11
C LEU A 130 0.99 -14.51 1.14
N ALA A 131 0.62 -15.73 0.71
CA ALA A 131 1.52 -16.88 0.74
C ALA A 131 2.85 -16.58 0.00
N GLY A 132 3.98 -16.83 0.67
CA GLY A 132 5.32 -16.62 0.10
C GLY A 132 5.75 -15.16 -0.10
N ILE A 133 4.90 -14.18 0.22
CA ILE A 133 5.24 -12.74 0.10
C ILE A 133 5.91 -12.28 1.40
N PRO A 134 7.12 -11.67 1.32
CA PRO A 134 7.83 -11.13 2.48
C PRO A 134 7.20 -9.80 2.94
N ILE A 135 6.16 -9.87 3.75
CA ILE A 135 5.33 -8.72 4.16
C ILE A 135 6.10 -7.66 4.95
N GLU A 136 7.20 -8.04 5.59
CA GLU A 136 8.12 -7.13 6.29
C GLU A 136 8.98 -6.28 5.34
N LYS A 137 9.16 -6.75 4.08
CA LYS A 137 9.97 -6.06 3.07
C LYS A 137 9.13 -5.30 2.05
N VAL A 138 7.90 -5.76 1.82
CA VAL A 138 7.03 -5.26 0.77
C VAL A 138 5.90 -4.44 1.38
N SER A 139 5.87 -3.15 1.06
CA SER A 139 4.78 -2.27 1.51
C SER A 139 3.47 -2.65 0.84
N THR A 140 2.41 -2.88 1.62
CA THR A 140 1.12 -3.34 1.12
C THR A 140 0.03 -2.29 1.28
N THR A 141 -0.70 -2.00 0.22
CA THR A 141 -1.91 -1.16 0.24
C THR A 141 -3.14 -2.05 0.12
N PHE A 142 -4.08 -1.86 1.02
CA PHE A 142 -5.40 -2.46 0.99
C PHE A 142 -6.44 -1.39 0.65
N ASN A 143 -7.11 -1.52 -0.49
CA ASN A 143 -8.13 -0.57 -0.93
C ASN A 143 -9.51 -0.89 -0.32
N PHE A 144 -9.55 -1.02 0.97
CA PHE A 144 -10.78 -1.29 1.72
C PHE A 144 -11.28 -0.04 2.44
N ARG A 145 -12.60 0.07 2.56
CA ARG A 145 -13.26 1.16 3.27
C ARG A 145 -13.86 0.67 4.58
N PRO A 146 -14.15 1.55 5.53
CA PRO A 146 -14.87 1.15 6.73
C PRO A 146 -16.26 0.60 6.40
N PRO A 147 -16.72 -0.45 7.10
CA PRO A 147 -16.07 -1.12 8.23
C PRO A 147 -15.08 -2.23 7.83
N ALA A 148 -15.08 -2.71 6.57
CA ALA A 148 -14.25 -3.82 6.12
C ALA A 148 -12.75 -3.57 6.33
N SER A 149 -12.32 -2.30 6.28
CA SER A 149 -10.93 -1.92 6.55
C SER A 149 -10.41 -2.40 7.91
N ALA A 150 -11.23 -2.38 8.96
CA ALA A 150 -10.84 -2.86 10.28
C ALA A 150 -10.56 -4.37 10.29
N VAL A 151 -11.43 -5.13 9.61
CA VAL A 151 -11.30 -6.59 9.49
C VAL A 151 -10.04 -6.95 8.71
N ILE A 152 -9.81 -6.30 7.59
CA ILE A 152 -8.65 -6.54 6.73
C ILE A 152 -7.33 -6.21 7.45
N VAL A 153 -7.28 -5.08 8.16
CA VAL A 153 -6.11 -4.73 8.98
C VAL A 153 -5.88 -5.79 10.06
N ALA A 154 -6.94 -6.22 10.76
CA ALA A 154 -6.83 -7.27 11.77
C ALA A 154 -6.32 -8.60 11.18
N MET A 155 -6.84 -9.02 10.02
CA MET A 155 -6.36 -10.22 9.31
C MET A 155 -4.87 -10.09 8.94
N PHE A 156 -4.44 -8.95 8.40
CA PHE A 156 -3.05 -8.71 8.05
C PHE A 156 -2.11 -8.80 9.25
N LEU A 157 -2.51 -8.20 10.38
CA LEU A 157 -1.75 -8.26 11.63
C LEU A 157 -1.68 -9.67 12.21
N LEU A 158 -2.76 -10.46 12.07
CA LEU A 158 -2.76 -11.86 12.46
C LEU A 158 -1.78 -12.68 11.62
N ILE A 159 -1.74 -12.47 10.31
CA ILE A 159 -0.76 -13.13 9.44
C ILE A 159 0.67 -12.76 9.84
N ALA A 160 0.93 -11.48 10.12
CA ALA A 160 2.25 -11.05 10.59
C ALA A 160 2.64 -11.75 11.89
N ARG A 161 1.71 -11.84 12.85
CA ARG A 161 1.93 -12.56 14.11
C ARG A 161 2.20 -14.04 13.90
N GLU A 162 1.44 -14.72 13.04
CA GLU A 162 1.64 -16.13 12.68
C GLU A 162 3.02 -16.38 12.08
N ARG A 163 3.56 -15.41 11.35
CA ARG A 163 4.90 -15.48 10.73
C ARG A 163 6.03 -14.98 11.64
N GLY A 164 5.71 -14.52 12.85
CA GLY A 164 6.69 -13.96 13.77
C GLY A 164 7.25 -12.60 13.32
N VAL A 165 6.53 -11.88 12.46
CA VAL A 165 6.90 -10.53 12.00
C VAL A 165 6.35 -9.50 12.99
N PRO A 166 7.22 -8.66 13.61
CA PRO A 166 6.78 -7.59 14.48
C PRO A 166 5.91 -6.58 13.70
N TRP A 167 4.85 -6.10 14.31
CA TRP A 167 3.96 -5.12 13.68
C TRP A 167 4.66 -3.81 13.31
N SER A 168 5.69 -3.42 14.07
CA SER A 168 6.52 -2.25 13.81
C SER A 168 7.35 -2.33 12.51
N GLU A 169 7.54 -3.53 11.96
CA GLU A 169 8.23 -3.73 10.69
C GLU A 169 7.28 -3.66 9.48
N LEU A 170 5.97 -3.74 9.72
CA LEU A 170 4.99 -3.67 8.66
C LEU A 170 4.89 -2.25 8.09
N ARG A 171 4.76 -2.18 6.77
CA ARG A 171 4.58 -0.91 6.05
C ARG A 171 3.41 -1.04 5.09
N GLY A 172 2.55 -0.05 5.09
CA GLY A 172 1.41 -0.12 4.21
C GLY A 172 0.47 1.06 4.33
N THR A 173 -0.66 0.90 3.68
CA THR A 173 -1.75 1.86 3.67
C THR A 173 -3.06 1.08 3.63
N CYS A 174 -4.03 1.49 4.41
CA CYS A 174 -5.41 1.10 4.21
C CYS A 174 -6.20 2.32 3.76
N THR A 175 -6.97 2.19 2.67
CA THR A 175 -7.82 3.29 2.17
C THR A 175 -9.03 3.44 3.08
N ASN A 176 -8.83 3.94 4.26
CA ASN A 176 -9.82 3.99 5.34
C ASN A 176 -10.68 5.26 5.29
N CYS A 177 -11.15 5.65 4.08
CA CYS A 177 -11.87 6.90 3.89
C CYS A 177 -13.39 6.71 3.83
N ALA A 178 -14.09 7.00 4.93
CA ALA A 178 -15.54 6.97 4.98
C ALA A 178 -16.20 8.03 4.09
N LEU A 179 -15.60 9.22 3.97
CA LEU A 179 -16.17 10.32 3.17
C LEU A 179 -16.18 10.04 1.68
N SER A 180 -15.23 9.26 1.17
CA SER A 180 -15.20 8.90 -0.25
C SER A 180 -16.43 8.08 -0.68
N GLN A 181 -17.11 7.43 0.25
CA GLN A 181 -18.36 6.71 -0.02
C GLN A 181 -19.54 7.65 -0.25
N VAL A 182 -19.47 8.85 0.30
CA VAL A 182 -20.58 9.83 0.27
C VAL A 182 -20.42 10.83 -0.87
N VAL A 183 -19.19 11.28 -1.11
CA VAL A 183 -18.90 12.43 -1.99
C VAL A 183 -18.55 11.99 -3.41
N GLY A 184 -18.02 10.79 -3.57
CA GLY A 184 -17.53 10.31 -4.87
C GLY A 184 -18.46 9.30 -5.54
N PRO A 185 -18.89 9.52 -6.78
CA PRO A 185 -19.49 8.47 -7.59
C PRO A 185 -18.39 7.49 -8.00
N THR A 186 -17.99 6.62 -7.09
CA THR A 186 -17.16 5.48 -7.49
C THR A 186 -18.06 4.42 -8.08
N MET A 187 -17.65 3.73 -9.12
CA MET A 187 -18.44 2.70 -9.81
C MET A 187 -18.94 1.58 -8.88
N GLN A 188 -18.46 1.54 -7.65
CA GLN A 188 -18.82 0.59 -6.61
C GLN A 188 -19.72 1.19 -5.51
N SER A 189 -20.07 2.47 -5.57
CA SER A 189 -20.55 3.21 -4.40
C SER A 189 -22.05 3.48 -4.37
N ASN A 190 -22.86 2.83 -5.20
CA ASN A 190 -24.32 3.02 -5.16
C ASN A 190 -24.99 2.37 -3.94
N THR A 191 -24.21 1.81 -3.02
CA THR A 191 -24.74 1.12 -1.85
C THR A 191 -24.04 1.61 -0.59
N HIS A 192 -24.67 2.53 0.10
CA HIS A 192 -24.31 2.92 1.46
C HIS A 192 -24.95 1.91 2.43
N PHE A 193 -24.20 0.90 2.84
CA PHE A 193 -24.70 -0.08 3.81
C PHE A 193 -24.58 0.39 5.25
N PHE A 194 -23.71 1.35 5.53
CA PHE A 194 -23.47 1.81 6.90
C PHE A 194 -23.63 3.32 7.04
N PRO A 195 -24.17 3.79 8.17
CA PRO A 195 -24.20 5.22 8.49
C PRO A 195 -22.78 5.81 8.49
N VAL A 196 -22.63 7.02 7.97
CA VAL A 196 -21.34 7.70 7.83
C VAL A 196 -20.63 7.88 9.18
N ASP A 197 -21.39 8.18 10.23
CA ASP A 197 -20.85 8.34 11.59
C ASP A 197 -20.26 7.02 12.12
N PHE A 198 -20.88 5.89 11.84
CA PHE A 198 -20.34 4.58 12.16
C PHE A 198 -19.04 4.31 11.39
N ALA A 199 -19.04 4.54 10.08
CA ALA A 199 -17.85 4.35 9.25
C ALA A 199 -16.69 5.28 9.67
N LEU A 200 -17.00 6.52 10.07
CA LEU A 200 -16.00 7.46 10.61
C LEU A 200 -15.41 6.97 11.93
N ARG A 201 -16.21 6.43 12.84
CA ARG A 201 -15.71 5.86 14.11
C ARG A 201 -14.79 4.69 13.84
N VAL A 202 -15.21 3.71 13.05
CA VAL A 202 -14.36 2.57 12.70
C VAL A 202 -13.06 3.03 12.05
N GLY A 203 -13.14 4.00 11.12
CA GLY A 203 -11.96 4.58 10.49
C GLY A 203 -11.00 5.23 11.48
N THR A 204 -11.53 5.95 12.46
CA THR A 204 -10.74 6.58 13.53
C THR A 204 -10.09 5.54 14.42
N ASP A 205 -10.84 4.51 14.84
CA ASP A 205 -10.32 3.43 15.67
C ASP A 205 -9.16 2.69 15.00
N VAL A 206 -9.27 2.41 13.70
CA VAL A 206 -8.18 1.79 12.91
C VAL A 206 -6.95 2.69 12.89
N MET A 207 -7.12 4.00 12.66
CA MET A 207 -5.99 4.95 12.66
C MET A 207 -5.33 5.04 14.04
N GLU A 208 -6.12 5.13 15.09
CA GLU A 208 -5.61 5.20 16.47
C GLU A 208 -4.84 3.93 16.84
N PHE A 209 -5.40 2.76 16.50
CA PHE A 209 -4.74 1.48 16.71
C PHE A 209 -3.41 1.40 15.96
N CYS A 210 -3.40 1.71 14.68
CA CYS A 210 -2.18 1.67 13.87
C CYS A 210 -1.11 2.65 14.39
N ALA A 211 -1.52 3.85 14.83
CA ALA A 211 -0.58 4.84 15.37
C ALA A 211 0.07 4.39 16.69
N ARG A 212 -0.61 3.56 17.48
CA ARG A 212 -0.09 3.03 18.75
C ARG A 212 0.76 1.78 18.59
N GLU A 213 0.31 0.85 17.74
CA GLU A 213 0.84 -0.50 17.69
C GLU A 213 1.78 -0.73 16.50
N MET A 214 1.79 0.19 15.53
CA MET A 214 2.59 0.12 14.29
C MET A 214 3.36 1.42 14.03
N PRO A 215 4.17 1.91 15.00
CA PRO A 215 4.87 3.19 14.90
C PRO A 215 5.94 3.25 13.80
#